data_85f78b1528cb2a34da3aaf00a879109b
#
_entry.id   85f78b1528cb2a34da3aaf00a879109b
#
_cell.length_a   1.000
_cell.length_b   1.000
_cell.length_c   1.000
_cell.angle_alpha   90.00
_cell.angle_beta   90.00
_cell.angle_gamma   90.00
#
_symmetry.space_group_name_H-M   'P 1'
#
loop_
_entity.id
_entity.type
_entity.pdbx_description
1 polymer ?
#
loop_
_entity_poly.entity_id
_entity_poly.type
_entity_poly.pdbx_seq_one_letter_code
_entity_poly.pdbx_strand_id
1 'polypeptide(L)'
;RSLHTRLALPSLARAAEILNMALSDKECSVWLTMAGSTGAGGCLHVWRDMIEYNMVDAVVATGASIIDMDFLEALGFKHYQAREIPDDRVLRDLYIDRIYDTYIDEEELQHVDHTIGKIADRLEPRPDSTREFIWELGKWLSEGNAKKKDSLIQRAYEKNVPIFCPAFSDC
;
A
#
# COMPACT_ATOMS: atom_id res chain seq x y z
N ARG A 1 24.34 7.65 15.05
CA ARG A 1 23.21 8.56 15.31
C ARG A 1 23.56 9.91 14.70
N SER A 2 22.87 10.25 13.65
CA SER A 2 23.32 11.32 12.77
C SER A 2 22.97 12.71 13.30
N LEU A 3 23.98 13.40 13.84
CA LEU A 3 23.91 14.83 14.16
C LEU A 3 23.49 15.66 12.92
N HIS A 4 23.82 15.17 11.73
CA HIS A 4 23.51 15.81 10.44
C HIS A 4 22.02 15.86 10.15
N THR A 5 21.24 14.85 10.54
CA THR A 5 19.79 14.82 10.38
C THR A 5 19.12 15.95 11.18
N ARG A 6 19.57 16.20 12.39
CA ARG A 6 19.03 17.27 13.24
C ARG A 6 19.28 18.67 12.68
N LEU A 7 20.43 18.88 12.07
CA LEU A 7 20.79 20.16 11.48
C LEU A 7 20.07 20.44 10.16
N ALA A 8 19.92 19.39 9.32
CA ALA A 8 19.31 19.52 8.01
C ALA A 8 17.77 19.52 8.04
N LEU A 9 17.15 18.69 8.90
CA LEU A 9 15.71 18.48 8.99
C LEU A 9 15.26 18.26 10.45
N PRO A 10 15.18 19.33 11.25
CA PRO A 10 14.86 19.21 12.69
C PRO A 10 13.52 18.51 12.97
N SER A 11 12.49 18.77 12.15
CA SER A 11 11.16 18.16 12.29
C SER A 11 11.21 16.65 12.03
N LEU A 12 11.96 16.21 11.00
CA LEU A 12 12.13 14.79 10.70
C LEU A 12 12.95 14.08 11.80
N ALA A 13 13.99 14.71 12.31
CA ALA A 13 14.76 14.19 13.41
C ALA A 13 13.89 14.01 14.67
N ARG A 14 13.05 15.01 14.97
CA ARG A 14 12.11 14.93 16.08
C ARG A 14 11.07 13.83 15.89
N ALA A 15 10.51 13.67 14.70
CA ALA A 15 9.59 12.60 14.37
C ALA A 15 10.22 11.21 14.56
N ALA A 16 11.47 11.04 14.12
CA ALA A 16 12.22 9.80 14.33
C ALA A 16 12.47 9.49 15.80
N GLU A 17 12.77 10.52 16.63
CA GLU A 17 12.90 10.37 18.08
C GLU A 17 11.57 9.92 18.71
N ILE A 18 10.45 10.54 18.35
CA ILE A 18 9.12 10.18 18.86
C ILE A 18 8.77 8.75 18.47
N LEU A 19 8.98 8.37 17.21
CA LEU A 19 8.75 6.99 16.77
C LEU A 19 9.60 6.00 17.55
N ASN A 20 10.90 6.29 17.77
CA ASN A 20 11.77 5.42 18.55
C ASN A 20 11.31 5.28 20.00
N MET A 21 10.77 6.34 20.61
CA MET A 21 10.18 6.28 21.94
C MET A 21 8.92 5.40 21.94
N ALA A 22 8.01 5.60 20.99
CA ALA A 22 6.79 4.80 20.84
C ALA A 22 7.10 3.30 20.67
N LEU A 23 8.06 2.97 19.81
CA LEU A 23 8.48 1.57 19.60
C LEU A 23 9.17 0.93 20.82
N SER A 24 9.67 1.74 21.74
CA SER A 24 10.33 1.27 22.97
C SER A 24 9.35 1.12 24.13
N ASP A 25 8.18 1.72 24.04
CA ASP A 25 7.14 1.71 25.08
C ASP A 25 6.11 0.59 24.77
N LYS A 26 6.04 -0.39 25.67
CA LYS A 26 5.11 -1.54 25.51
C LYS A 26 3.62 -1.18 25.66
N GLU A 27 3.34 -0.04 26.28
CA GLU A 27 1.97 0.47 26.45
C GLU A 27 1.55 1.39 25.30
N CYS A 28 2.44 1.64 24.34
CA CYS A 28 2.17 2.48 23.17
C CYS A 28 1.78 1.63 21.97
N SER A 29 0.65 1.96 21.34
CA SER A 29 0.22 1.40 20.06
C SER A 29 0.65 2.32 18.93
N VAL A 30 1.28 1.76 17.90
CA VAL A 30 1.76 2.51 16.72
C VAL A 30 0.84 2.24 15.54
N TRP A 31 0.19 3.28 15.04
CA TRP A 31 -0.69 3.21 13.89
C TRP A 31 -0.06 3.92 12.69
N LEU A 32 0.10 3.20 11.59
CA LEU A 32 0.58 3.75 10.32
C LEU A 32 -0.60 4.25 9.50
N THR A 33 -0.60 5.54 9.17
CA THR A 33 -1.58 6.11 8.25
C THR A 33 -0.93 6.33 6.89
N MET A 34 -1.57 5.83 5.83
CA MET A 34 -1.07 5.90 4.47
C MET A 34 -2.07 6.67 3.60
N ALA A 35 -1.60 7.65 2.87
CA ALA A 35 -2.40 8.42 1.92
C ALA A 35 -1.93 8.20 0.48
N GLY A 36 -2.88 7.94 -0.37
CA GLY A 36 -2.82 7.97 -1.84
C GLY A 36 -1.51 7.54 -2.49
N SER A 37 -1.04 8.36 -3.39
CA SER A 37 0.00 8.08 -4.38
C SER A 37 1.42 7.83 -3.86
N THR A 38 1.67 7.89 -2.57
CA THR A 38 3.01 7.68 -1.99
C THR A 38 3.53 6.25 -2.20
N GLY A 39 2.64 5.27 -2.38
CA GLY A 39 2.98 3.91 -2.76
C GLY A 39 3.66 3.84 -4.13
N ALA A 40 3.03 4.44 -5.13
CA ALA A 40 3.58 4.57 -6.49
C ALA A 40 4.92 5.35 -6.50
N GLY A 41 5.09 6.31 -5.57
CA GLY A 41 6.33 7.03 -5.33
C GLY A 41 7.45 6.21 -4.67
N GLY A 42 7.26 4.89 -4.46
CA GLY A 42 8.29 3.97 -3.97
C GLY A 42 8.31 3.74 -2.46
N CYS A 43 7.31 4.23 -1.71
CA CYS A 43 7.26 4.07 -0.25
C CYS A 43 6.76 2.69 0.22
N LEU A 44 6.18 1.85 -0.66
CA LEU A 44 5.60 0.55 -0.29
C LEU A 44 6.59 -0.34 0.47
N HIS A 45 7.84 -0.38 0.05
CA HIS A 45 8.87 -1.19 0.70
C HIS A 45 9.13 -0.78 2.15
N VAL A 46 9.12 0.54 2.42
CA VAL A 46 9.32 1.07 3.78
C VAL A 46 8.18 0.63 4.68
N TRP A 47 6.94 0.76 4.21
CA TRP A 47 5.76 0.39 4.99
C TRP A 47 5.66 -1.11 5.22
N ARG A 48 5.97 -1.91 4.20
CA ARG A 48 6.07 -3.36 4.34
C ARG A 48 7.10 -3.74 5.40
N ASP A 49 8.28 -3.12 5.38
CA ASP A 49 9.34 -3.40 6.36
C ASP A 49 8.90 -3.00 7.78
N MET A 50 8.14 -1.91 7.95
CA MET A 50 7.57 -1.55 9.25
C MET A 50 6.64 -2.65 9.78
N ILE A 51 5.85 -3.30 8.92
CA ILE A 51 5.01 -4.44 9.29
C ILE A 51 5.89 -5.67 9.57
N GLU A 52 6.85 -5.96 8.69
CA GLU A 52 7.76 -7.12 8.83
C GLU A 52 8.47 -7.14 10.17
N TYR A 53 8.97 -5.98 10.60
CA TYR A 53 9.72 -5.85 11.85
C TYR A 53 8.85 -5.51 13.07
N ASN A 54 7.53 -5.68 12.96
CA ASN A 54 6.56 -5.40 14.05
C ASN A 54 6.69 -3.98 14.61
N MET A 55 6.89 -3.00 13.74
CA MET A 55 6.97 -1.58 14.12
C MET A 55 5.60 -0.91 14.14
N VAL A 56 4.54 -1.58 13.69
CA VAL A 56 3.17 -1.06 13.65
C VAL A 56 2.17 -2.11 14.10
N ASP A 57 1.13 -1.67 14.80
CA ASP A 57 0.06 -2.51 15.33
C ASP A 57 -1.17 -2.49 14.43
N ALA A 58 -1.35 -1.43 13.66
CA ALA A 58 -2.44 -1.28 12.71
C ALA A 58 -2.06 -0.32 11.57
N VAL A 59 -2.73 -0.50 10.43
CA VAL A 59 -2.61 0.37 9.26
C VAL A 59 -3.98 0.98 8.94
N VAL A 60 -4.00 2.27 8.63
CA VAL A 60 -5.17 2.95 8.04
C VAL A 60 -4.74 3.51 6.70
N ALA A 61 -5.40 3.08 5.63
CA ALA A 61 -4.99 3.40 4.27
C ALA A 61 -6.18 3.83 3.39
N THR A 62 -5.88 4.46 2.26
CA THR A 62 -6.85 4.65 1.17
C THR A 62 -6.92 3.40 0.30
N GLY A 63 -8.03 3.21 -0.42
CA GLY A 63 -8.17 2.15 -1.42
C GLY A 63 -7.06 2.21 -2.47
N ALA A 64 -6.75 3.40 -2.98
CA ALA A 64 -5.66 3.61 -3.93
C ALA A 64 -4.32 3.03 -3.44
N SER A 65 -3.95 3.25 -2.17
CA SER A 65 -2.69 2.71 -1.63
C SER A 65 -2.67 1.18 -1.56
N ILE A 66 -3.81 0.58 -1.22
CA ILE A 66 -3.93 -0.87 -1.00
C ILE A 66 -4.17 -1.60 -2.31
N ILE A 67 -5.07 -1.11 -3.16
CA ILE A 67 -5.53 -1.80 -4.35
C ILE A 67 -4.69 -1.39 -5.57
N ASP A 68 -4.74 -0.11 -5.93
CA ASP A 68 -4.15 0.37 -7.18
C ASP A 68 -2.62 0.36 -7.14
N MET A 69 -2.03 0.26 -5.94
CA MET A 69 -0.57 0.25 -5.79
C MET A 69 -0.04 -1.08 -5.28
N ASP A 70 -0.39 -1.49 -4.05
CA ASP A 70 0.21 -2.69 -3.47
C ASP A 70 -0.31 -3.98 -4.12
N PHE A 71 -1.64 -4.11 -4.28
CA PHE A 71 -2.21 -5.32 -4.88
C PHE A 71 -1.87 -5.44 -6.36
N LEU A 72 -1.85 -4.32 -7.10
CA LEU A 72 -1.37 -4.26 -8.49
C LEU A 72 0.05 -4.82 -8.60
N GLU A 73 0.98 -4.34 -7.75
CA GLU A 73 2.35 -4.85 -7.75
C GLU A 73 2.42 -6.32 -7.30
N ALA A 74 1.59 -6.74 -6.34
CA ALA A 74 1.51 -8.13 -5.92
C ALA A 74 1.13 -9.09 -7.06
N LEU A 75 0.28 -8.64 -7.99
CA LEU A 75 -0.06 -9.36 -9.22
C LEU A 75 1.07 -9.37 -10.26
N GLY A 76 2.18 -8.67 -10.00
CA GLY A 76 3.36 -8.62 -10.86
C GLY A 76 3.38 -7.47 -11.85
N PHE A 77 2.41 -6.58 -11.78
CA PHE A 77 2.37 -5.34 -12.55
C PHE A 77 3.31 -4.28 -11.96
N LYS A 78 3.47 -3.14 -12.62
CA LYS A 78 4.50 -2.17 -12.25
C LYS A 78 4.02 -0.74 -12.39
N HIS A 79 4.56 0.11 -11.55
CA HIS A 79 4.57 1.56 -11.75
C HIS A 79 5.82 1.96 -12.53
N TYR A 80 5.67 2.91 -13.44
CA TYR A 80 6.75 3.38 -14.31
C TYR A 80 7.02 4.85 -14.07
N GLN A 81 8.29 5.22 -13.90
CA GLN A 81 8.65 6.62 -13.81
C GLN A 81 8.79 7.24 -15.20
N ALA A 82 8.06 8.32 -15.45
CA ALA A 82 8.18 9.10 -16.67
C ALA A 82 9.50 9.87 -16.71
N ARG A 83 10.15 9.89 -17.87
CA ARG A 83 11.30 10.77 -18.11
C ARG A 83 10.85 12.17 -18.55
N GLU A 84 9.78 12.21 -19.32
CA GLU A 84 9.11 13.40 -19.80
C GLU A 84 7.61 13.25 -19.61
N ILE A 85 6.90 14.34 -19.37
CA ILE A 85 5.45 14.33 -19.21
C ILE A 85 4.83 14.80 -20.52
N PRO A 86 4.30 13.89 -21.34
CA PRO A 86 3.59 14.25 -22.57
C PRO A 86 2.22 14.84 -22.25
N ASP A 87 1.52 15.29 -23.30
CA ASP A 87 0.12 15.71 -23.20
C ASP A 87 -0.75 14.53 -22.69
N ASP A 88 -1.57 14.76 -21.67
CA ASP A 88 -2.45 13.75 -21.08
C ASP A 88 -3.43 13.13 -22.10
N ARG A 89 -3.76 13.84 -23.18
CA ARG A 89 -4.55 13.29 -24.29
C ARG A 89 -3.83 12.14 -25.00
N VAL A 90 -2.51 12.23 -25.13
CA VAL A 90 -1.70 11.16 -25.73
C VAL A 90 -1.66 9.96 -24.77
N LEU A 91 -1.50 10.19 -23.49
CA LEU A 91 -1.51 9.11 -22.49
C LEU A 91 -2.86 8.39 -22.48
N ARG A 92 -3.95 9.15 -22.49
CA ARG A 92 -5.31 8.56 -22.55
C ARG A 92 -5.51 7.68 -23.78
N ASP A 93 -5.05 8.14 -24.96
CA ASP A 93 -5.18 7.39 -26.20
C ASP A 93 -4.31 6.11 -26.22
N LEU A 94 -3.31 6.04 -25.33
CA LEU A 94 -2.44 4.88 -25.09
C LEU A 94 -2.89 4.02 -23.90
N TYR A 95 -4.00 4.35 -23.24
CA TYR A 95 -4.48 3.67 -22.04
C TYR A 95 -3.44 3.70 -20.90
N ILE A 96 -2.84 4.86 -20.67
CA ILE A 96 -1.86 5.10 -19.60
C ILE A 96 -2.41 6.14 -18.65
N ASP A 97 -2.55 5.76 -17.39
CA ASP A 97 -2.85 6.68 -16.29
C ASP A 97 -1.57 7.32 -15.77
N ARG A 98 -1.70 8.53 -15.25
CA ARG A 98 -0.58 9.29 -14.74
C ARG A 98 -0.88 9.91 -13.37
N ILE A 99 0.03 9.66 -12.46
CA ILE A 99 0.08 10.33 -11.16
C ILE A 99 1.39 11.10 -11.10
N TYR A 100 1.37 12.41 -11.36
CA TYR A 100 2.56 13.26 -11.54
C TYR A 100 3.50 12.71 -12.63
N ASP A 101 4.64 12.14 -12.25
CA ASP A 101 5.65 11.54 -13.11
C ASP A 101 5.65 10.01 -13.07
N THR A 102 4.60 9.42 -12.50
CA THR A 102 4.43 7.97 -12.41
C THR A 102 3.30 7.52 -13.32
N TYR A 103 3.57 6.52 -14.15
CA TYR A 103 2.64 5.92 -15.09
C TYR A 103 2.13 4.57 -14.59
N ILE A 104 0.88 4.29 -14.89
CA ILE A 104 0.19 3.04 -14.61
C ILE A 104 -0.53 2.62 -15.89
N ASP A 105 -0.47 1.35 -16.23
CA ASP A 105 -1.21 0.79 -17.35
C ASP A 105 -2.67 0.59 -16.96
N GLU A 106 -3.60 1.17 -17.70
CA GLU A 106 -5.05 1.11 -17.44
C GLU A 106 -5.60 -0.32 -17.58
N GLU A 107 -5.08 -1.09 -18.53
CA GLU A 107 -5.51 -2.49 -18.69
C GLU A 107 -5.06 -3.36 -17.51
N GLU A 108 -3.89 -3.06 -16.94
CA GLU A 108 -3.40 -3.71 -15.71
C GLU A 108 -4.26 -3.35 -14.50
N LEU A 109 -4.70 -2.08 -14.37
CA LEU A 109 -5.66 -1.67 -13.34
C LEU A 109 -7.00 -2.41 -13.47
N GLN A 110 -7.57 -2.47 -14.67
CA GLN A 110 -8.80 -3.22 -14.92
C GLN A 110 -8.65 -4.71 -14.58
N HIS A 111 -7.45 -5.28 -14.79
CA HIS A 111 -7.17 -6.65 -14.39
C HIS A 111 -7.17 -6.82 -12.87
N VAL A 112 -6.68 -5.83 -12.13
CA VAL A 112 -6.77 -5.78 -10.66
C VAL A 112 -8.22 -5.82 -10.21
N ASP A 113 -9.07 -4.94 -10.73
CA ASP A 113 -10.50 -4.87 -10.40
C ASP A 113 -11.22 -6.20 -10.66
N HIS A 114 -11.00 -6.78 -11.83
CA HIS A 114 -11.55 -8.09 -12.16
C HIS A 114 -11.07 -9.20 -11.22
N THR A 115 -9.83 -9.14 -10.77
CA THR A 115 -9.27 -10.13 -9.84
C THR A 115 -9.89 -9.99 -8.47
N ILE A 116 -10.06 -8.77 -7.98
CA ILE A 116 -10.72 -8.48 -6.70
C ILE A 116 -12.18 -8.91 -6.74
N GLY A 117 -12.91 -8.60 -7.83
CA GLY A 117 -14.26 -9.07 -8.03
C GLY A 117 -14.39 -10.60 -7.96
N LYS A 118 -13.48 -11.33 -8.60
CA LYS A 118 -13.43 -12.80 -8.54
C LYS A 118 -13.12 -13.34 -7.16
N ILE A 119 -12.35 -12.62 -6.36
CA ILE A 119 -12.09 -13.00 -4.96
C ILE A 119 -13.35 -12.76 -4.13
N ALA A 120 -14.00 -11.59 -4.29
CA ALA A 120 -15.25 -11.27 -3.61
C ALA A 120 -16.36 -12.29 -3.92
N ASP A 121 -16.50 -12.70 -5.17
CA ASP A 121 -17.51 -13.69 -5.61
C ASP A 121 -17.33 -15.09 -4.96
N ARG A 122 -16.16 -15.38 -4.41
CA ARG A 122 -15.88 -16.66 -3.72
C ARG A 122 -16.17 -16.60 -2.23
N LEU A 123 -16.36 -15.41 -1.67
CA LEU A 123 -16.66 -15.25 -0.27
C LEU A 123 -18.13 -15.56 0.00
N GLU A 124 -18.40 -16.07 1.21
CA GLU A 124 -19.77 -16.29 1.67
C GLU A 124 -20.52 -14.94 1.74
N PRO A 125 -21.73 -14.84 1.20
CA PRO A 125 -22.51 -13.60 1.25
C PRO A 125 -22.90 -13.25 2.70
N ARG A 126 -22.19 -12.30 3.28
CA ARG A 126 -22.44 -11.74 4.61
C ARG A 126 -21.94 -10.30 4.68
N PRO A 127 -22.42 -9.50 5.64
CA PRO A 127 -21.81 -8.21 5.91
C PRO A 127 -20.37 -8.39 6.44
N ASP A 128 -19.39 -7.90 5.68
CA ASP A 128 -17.99 -7.86 6.09
C ASP A 128 -17.50 -6.42 6.18
N SER A 129 -16.56 -6.14 7.06
CA SER A 129 -15.84 -4.89 7.09
C SER A 129 -14.76 -4.86 6.02
N THR A 130 -14.31 -3.65 5.63
CA THR A 130 -13.16 -3.51 4.71
C THR A 130 -11.91 -4.18 5.26
N ARG A 131 -11.72 -4.20 6.59
CA ARG A 131 -10.64 -4.92 7.25
C ARG A 131 -10.68 -6.43 6.97
N GLU A 132 -11.86 -7.04 7.10
CA GLU A 132 -12.04 -8.48 6.84
C GLU A 132 -11.81 -8.78 5.36
N PHE A 133 -12.31 -7.94 4.47
CA PHE A 133 -12.10 -8.11 3.04
C PHE A 133 -10.61 -8.00 2.65
N ILE A 134 -9.89 -6.99 3.15
CA ILE A 134 -8.44 -6.85 2.91
C ILE A 134 -7.67 -8.04 3.49
N TRP A 135 -8.12 -8.60 4.61
CA TRP A 135 -7.57 -9.82 5.19
C TRP A 135 -7.70 -11.02 4.23
N GLU A 136 -8.86 -11.19 3.60
CA GLU A 136 -9.06 -12.26 2.59
C GLU A 136 -8.20 -12.03 1.34
N LEU A 137 -7.97 -10.78 0.92
CA LEU A 137 -7.00 -10.48 -0.15
C LEU A 137 -5.59 -10.91 0.23
N GLY A 138 -5.14 -10.60 1.45
CA GLY A 138 -3.83 -11.00 1.96
C GLY A 138 -3.66 -12.52 2.05
N LYS A 139 -4.69 -13.20 2.52
CA LYS A 139 -4.75 -14.66 2.54
C LYS A 139 -4.62 -15.24 1.14
N TRP A 140 -5.41 -14.76 0.20
CA TRP A 140 -5.37 -15.19 -1.19
C TRP A 140 -3.97 -15.02 -1.81
N LEU A 141 -3.30 -13.88 -1.55
CA LEU A 141 -1.92 -13.67 -1.99
C LEU A 141 -0.96 -14.69 -1.36
N SER A 142 -1.12 -15.01 -0.08
CA SER A 142 -0.27 -15.96 0.66
C SER A 142 -0.44 -17.40 0.19
N GLU A 143 -1.55 -17.74 -0.43
CA GLU A 143 -1.83 -19.06 -1.02
C GLU A 143 -1.08 -19.32 -2.34
N GLY A 144 -0.14 -18.45 -2.71
CA GLY A 144 0.72 -18.60 -3.89
C GLY A 144 0.22 -17.84 -5.12
N ASN A 145 -0.76 -16.97 -4.97
CA ASN A 145 -1.29 -16.16 -6.06
C ASN A 145 -0.47 -14.87 -6.28
N ALA A 146 0.36 -14.47 -5.32
CA ALA A 146 1.27 -13.35 -5.48
C ALA A 146 2.40 -13.70 -6.45
N LYS A 147 2.60 -12.89 -7.48
CA LYS A 147 3.77 -12.99 -8.37
C LYS A 147 4.99 -12.27 -7.80
N LYS A 148 4.76 -11.26 -6.97
CA LYS A 148 5.78 -10.53 -6.23
C LYS A 148 5.60 -10.79 -4.73
N LYS A 149 6.68 -11.20 -4.04
CA LYS A 149 6.63 -11.65 -2.63
C LYS A 149 6.76 -10.52 -1.60
N ASP A 150 6.63 -9.28 -2.00
CA ASP A 150 6.87 -8.11 -1.15
C ASP A 150 5.64 -7.20 -1.00
N SER A 151 4.44 -7.76 -1.14
CA SER A 151 3.18 -7.06 -0.90
C SER A 151 3.00 -6.70 0.58
N LEU A 152 2.56 -5.49 0.83
CA LEU A 152 2.18 -4.99 2.15
C LEU A 152 0.94 -5.74 2.68
N ILE A 153 -0.07 -5.95 1.83
CA ILE A 153 -1.30 -6.68 2.18
C ILE A 153 -0.97 -8.12 2.59
N GLN A 154 -0.16 -8.81 1.78
CA GLN A 154 0.27 -10.17 2.10
C GLN A 154 1.01 -10.21 3.43
N ARG A 155 1.95 -9.28 3.64
CA ARG A 155 2.74 -9.23 4.87
C ARG A 155 1.90 -8.90 6.09
N ALA A 156 0.92 -8.01 5.95
CA ALA A 156 -0.01 -7.68 7.02
C ALA A 156 -0.85 -8.91 7.45
N TYR A 157 -1.33 -9.70 6.48
CA TYR A 157 -1.98 -10.97 6.77
C TYR A 157 -1.06 -11.92 7.53
N GLU A 158 0.14 -12.18 7.05
CA GLU A 158 1.12 -13.10 7.66
C GLU A 158 1.55 -12.67 9.08
N LYS A 159 1.59 -11.36 9.35
CA LYS A 159 1.95 -10.78 10.66
C LYS A 159 0.77 -10.49 11.57
N ASN A 160 -0.45 -10.75 11.11
CA ASN A 160 -1.68 -10.45 11.85
C ASN A 160 -1.83 -8.95 12.18
N VAL A 161 -1.39 -8.06 11.28
CA VAL A 161 -1.57 -6.61 11.39
C VAL A 161 -2.82 -6.20 10.64
N PRO A 162 -3.84 -5.62 11.29
CA PRO A 162 -5.07 -5.21 10.62
C PRO A 162 -4.84 -3.99 9.73
N ILE A 163 -5.47 -3.99 8.54
CA ILE A 163 -5.54 -2.85 7.65
C ILE A 163 -6.99 -2.36 7.59
N PHE A 164 -7.20 -1.09 7.88
CA PHE A 164 -8.49 -0.41 7.78
C PHE A 164 -8.49 0.52 6.57
N CYS A 165 -9.52 0.42 5.75
CA CYS A 165 -9.72 1.30 4.60
C CYS A 165 -11.14 1.91 4.66
N PRO A 166 -11.30 3.09 5.29
CA PRO A 166 -12.62 3.71 5.48
C PRO A 166 -13.34 4.07 4.17
N ALA A 167 -12.60 4.36 3.12
CA ALA A 167 -13.11 4.74 1.79
C ALA A 167 -12.66 3.73 0.73
N PHE A 168 -12.96 2.45 0.94
CA PHE A 168 -12.55 1.37 0.05
C PHE A 168 -13.14 1.50 -1.36
N SER A 169 -14.33 2.06 -1.47
CA SER A 169 -15.02 2.27 -2.75
C SER A 169 -14.47 3.45 -3.59
N ASP A 170 -13.45 4.14 -3.09
CA ASP A 170 -12.81 5.26 -3.78
C ASP A 170 -11.53 4.83 -4.54
N CYS A 171 -11.35 3.56 -4.78
CA CYS A 171 -10.29 3.01 -5.62
C CYS A 171 -10.85 2.43 -6.92
#